data_666f7a54aa7b02ae68491defe0864b4a
#
_entry.id   666f7a54aa7b02ae68491defe0864b4a
#
_cell.length_a   1.000
_cell.length_b   1.000
_cell.length_c   1.000
_cell.angle_alpha   90.00
_cell.angle_beta   90.00
_cell.angle_gamma   90.00
#
_symmetry.space_group_name_H-M   'P 1'
#
loop_
_entity.id
_entity.type
_entity.pdbx_description
1 polymer ?
#
loop_
_entity_poly.entity_id
_entity_poly.type
_entity_poly.pdbx_seq_one_letter_code
_entity_poly.pdbx_strand_id
1 'polypeptide(L)'
;MYKRQILDSRDIARIGTVLKNPLEMGTVAAASLASFFLKRRDSVSLTIYDERLSFLPPDTGDKQYFKILSSLAGVAPKGTMPLQAVTNSLAARFSRGSPVFIISSCEGDGTVPSAVRDLVGRGHEVTVLSQSSIDFERLVSRIPRMSYEVLKLERQNRLTSLAGFGSQVIDWMPDMDLSQALLQVRGF
;
A
#
# COMPACT_ATOMS: atom_id res chain seq x y z
N MET A 1 -7.40 -11.30 -15.34
CA MET A 1 -7.97 -11.18 -13.95
C MET A 1 -7.93 -9.72 -13.54
N TYR A 2 -8.80 -9.26 -12.61
CA TYR A 2 -8.76 -7.87 -12.12
C TYR A 2 -7.81 -7.75 -10.94
N LYS A 3 -6.87 -6.80 -10.98
CA LYS A 3 -5.95 -6.47 -9.89
C LYS A 3 -6.23 -5.05 -9.40
N ARG A 4 -6.38 -4.88 -8.11
CA ARG A 4 -6.75 -3.61 -7.46
C ARG A 4 -5.57 -3.11 -6.64
N GLN A 5 -5.11 -1.90 -6.92
CA GLN A 5 -4.06 -1.25 -6.13
C GLN A 5 -4.66 -0.07 -5.38
N ILE A 6 -4.33 0.06 -4.10
CA ILE A 6 -4.69 1.17 -3.23
C ILE A 6 -3.40 1.74 -2.66
N LEU A 7 -3.02 2.93 -3.10
CA LEU A 7 -1.81 3.63 -2.67
C LEU A 7 -2.17 4.71 -1.65
N ASP A 8 -1.54 4.63 -0.49
CA ASP A 8 -1.59 5.63 0.56
C ASP A 8 -0.64 6.79 0.25
N SER A 9 -1.17 7.98 0.07
CA SER A 9 -0.41 9.22 -0.12
C SER A 9 -0.78 10.29 0.93
N ARG A 10 -1.18 9.88 2.13
CA ARG A 10 -1.46 10.78 3.24
C ARG A 10 -0.18 11.43 3.79
N ASP A 11 -0.34 12.44 4.64
CA ASP A 11 0.78 13.18 5.24
C ASP A 11 1.80 12.29 5.95
N ILE A 12 1.39 11.17 6.53
CA ILE A 12 2.29 10.19 7.17
C ILE A 12 3.32 9.61 6.19
N ALA A 13 3.03 9.56 4.91
CA ALA A 13 3.95 9.06 3.88
C ALA A 13 5.09 10.03 3.55
N ARG A 14 5.14 11.22 4.19
CA ARG A 14 6.20 12.22 4.05
C ARG A 14 7.45 11.89 4.88
N ILE A 15 7.36 10.97 5.84
CA ILE A 15 8.46 10.64 6.75
C ILE A 15 9.67 10.13 5.98
N GLY A 16 10.86 10.69 6.27
CA GLY A 16 12.10 10.33 5.60
C GLY A 16 12.72 11.50 4.84
N THR A 17 13.53 11.18 3.82
CA THR A 17 14.14 12.19 2.93
C THR A 17 13.29 12.38 1.68
N VAL A 18 13.61 13.41 0.87
CA VAL A 18 12.94 13.67 -0.41
C VAL A 18 13.02 12.46 -1.36
N LEU A 19 14.12 11.71 -1.34
CA LEU A 19 14.36 10.56 -2.23
C LEU A 19 14.07 9.20 -1.57
N LYS A 20 13.95 9.16 -0.23
CA LYS A 20 13.70 7.93 0.53
C LYS A 20 12.61 8.19 1.55
N ASN A 21 11.39 7.86 1.20
CA ASN A 21 10.21 7.98 2.04
C ASN A 21 9.18 6.91 1.65
N PRO A 22 8.16 6.65 2.48
CA PRO A 22 7.14 5.66 2.19
C PRO A 22 6.39 5.91 0.86
N LEU A 23 6.16 7.17 0.49
CA LEU A 23 5.46 7.50 -0.74
C LEU A 23 6.28 7.15 -1.99
N GLU A 24 7.57 7.50 -2.02
CA GLU A 24 8.47 7.13 -3.12
C GLU A 24 8.54 5.61 -3.29
N MET A 25 8.73 4.87 -2.21
CA MET A 25 8.68 3.41 -2.25
C MET A 25 7.32 2.91 -2.74
N GLY A 26 6.23 3.48 -2.23
CA GLY A 26 4.87 3.12 -2.62
C GLY A 26 4.58 3.34 -4.09
N THR A 27 5.03 4.46 -4.67
CA THR A 27 4.87 4.75 -6.10
C THR A 27 5.66 3.77 -6.97
N VAL A 28 6.91 3.44 -6.58
CA VAL A 28 7.71 2.41 -7.25
C VAL A 28 7.03 1.05 -7.18
N ALA A 29 6.50 0.66 -6.02
CA ALA A 29 5.75 -0.59 -5.87
C ALA A 29 4.52 -0.63 -6.77
N ALA A 30 3.70 0.43 -6.76
CA ALA A 30 2.50 0.50 -7.58
C ALA A 30 2.81 0.43 -9.07
N ALA A 31 3.85 1.13 -9.55
CA ALA A 31 4.28 1.09 -10.93
C ALA A 31 4.81 -0.31 -11.34
N SER A 32 5.61 -0.93 -10.48
CA SER A 32 6.21 -2.24 -10.73
C SER A 32 5.16 -3.36 -10.76
N LEU A 33 4.23 -3.36 -9.80
CA LEU A 33 3.10 -4.29 -9.77
C LEU A 33 2.20 -4.10 -10.99
N ALA A 34 1.92 -2.85 -11.38
CA ALA A 34 1.13 -2.57 -12.58
C ALA A 34 1.81 -3.12 -13.84
N SER A 35 3.13 -2.86 -14.01
CA SER A 35 3.91 -3.40 -15.12
C SER A 35 3.85 -4.93 -15.17
N PHE A 36 4.06 -5.58 -14.03
CA PHE A 36 4.04 -7.04 -13.91
C PHE A 36 2.70 -7.64 -14.34
N PHE A 37 1.59 -7.11 -13.80
CA PHE A 37 0.26 -7.64 -14.10
C PHE A 37 -0.22 -7.31 -15.52
N LEU A 38 0.03 -6.09 -16.01
CA LEU A 38 -0.36 -5.69 -17.36
C LEU A 38 0.38 -6.50 -18.44
N LYS A 39 1.67 -6.84 -18.24
CA LYS A 39 2.41 -7.78 -19.12
C LYS A 39 1.79 -9.17 -19.15
N ARG A 40 1.13 -9.59 -18.07
CA ARG A 40 0.39 -10.86 -17.99
C ARG A 40 -1.04 -10.75 -18.54
N ARG A 41 -1.40 -9.61 -19.17
CA ARG A 41 -2.73 -9.30 -19.69
C ARG A 41 -3.82 -9.24 -18.62
N ASP A 42 -3.45 -8.97 -17.36
CA ASP A 42 -4.42 -8.67 -16.32
C ASP A 42 -4.93 -7.23 -16.46
N SER A 43 -6.15 -6.97 -15.98
CA SER A 43 -6.69 -5.61 -15.84
C SER A 43 -6.26 -5.02 -14.50
N VAL A 44 -5.66 -3.84 -14.51
CA VAL A 44 -5.15 -3.18 -13.31
C VAL A 44 -5.89 -1.86 -13.08
N SER A 45 -6.41 -1.66 -11.87
CA SER A 45 -6.90 -0.37 -11.39
C SER A 45 -5.94 0.22 -10.35
N LEU A 46 -5.92 1.54 -10.26
CA LEU A 46 -5.17 2.26 -9.23
C LEU A 46 -6.12 3.20 -8.48
N THR A 47 -6.09 3.14 -7.18
CA THR A 47 -6.69 4.11 -6.28
C THR A 47 -5.58 4.80 -5.51
N ILE A 48 -5.56 6.12 -5.52
CA ILE A 48 -4.68 6.94 -4.70
C ILE A 48 -5.57 7.71 -3.73
N TYR A 49 -5.22 7.70 -2.45
CA TYR A 49 -5.98 8.44 -1.45
C TYR A 49 -5.09 9.27 -0.55
N ASP A 50 -5.52 10.51 -0.36
CA ASP A 50 -4.90 11.51 0.47
C ASP A 50 -6.00 12.29 1.26
N GLU A 51 -6.26 13.53 0.93
CA GLU A 51 -7.47 14.29 1.32
C GLU A 51 -8.65 13.99 0.40
N ARG A 52 -8.38 13.39 -0.76
CA ARG A 52 -9.35 13.02 -1.80
C ARG A 52 -9.12 11.58 -2.25
N LEU A 53 -10.11 11.04 -2.94
CA LEU A 53 -10.03 9.72 -3.55
C LEU A 53 -9.88 9.89 -5.07
N SER A 54 -8.72 9.52 -5.61
CA SER A 54 -8.48 9.42 -7.04
C SER A 54 -8.59 7.96 -7.47
N PHE A 55 -9.49 7.66 -8.40
CA PHE A 55 -9.72 6.30 -8.87
C PHE A 55 -9.52 6.18 -10.37
N LEU A 56 -8.52 5.41 -10.79
CA LEU A 56 -8.29 5.00 -12.16
C LEU A 56 -8.94 3.63 -12.38
N PRO A 57 -9.98 3.55 -13.23
CA PRO A 57 -10.68 2.28 -13.50
C PRO A 57 -9.75 1.20 -14.05
N PRO A 58 -10.12 -0.09 -13.90
CA PRO A 58 -9.32 -1.20 -14.42
C PRO A 58 -9.35 -1.20 -15.96
N ASP A 59 -8.17 -1.33 -16.56
CA ASP A 59 -7.97 -1.46 -17.99
C ASP A 59 -6.72 -2.33 -18.24
N THR A 60 -6.39 -2.65 -19.48
CA THR A 60 -5.28 -3.53 -19.90
C THR A 60 -4.31 -2.80 -20.81
N GLY A 61 -3.11 -3.41 -20.98
CA GLY A 61 -2.12 -2.99 -21.97
C GLY A 61 -1.37 -1.70 -21.63
N ASP A 62 -0.53 -1.25 -22.56
CA ASP A 62 0.41 -0.14 -22.35
C ASP A 62 -0.29 1.20 -22.08
N LYS A 63 -1.44 1.45 -22.69
CA LYS A 63 -2.21 2.68 -22.40
C LYS A 63 -2.58 2.81 -20.94
N GLN A 64 -2.97 1.70 -20.31
CA GLN A 64 -3.28 1.68 -18.89
C GLN A 64 -2.03 1.92 -18.05
N TYR A 65 -0.91 1.31 -18.44
CA TYR A 65 0.37 1.54 -17.76
C TYR A 65 0.77 3.01 -17.77
N PHE A 66 0.68 3.69 -18.92
CA PHE A 66 0.97 5.12 -19.02
C PHE A 66 0.03 5.98 -18.18
N LYS A 67 -1.27 5.65 -18.11
CA LYS A 67 -2.23 6.34 -17.24
C LYS A 67 -1.83 6.19 -15.76
N ILE A 68 -1.44 4.98 -15.35
CA ILE A 68 -0.96 4.70 -14.00
C ILE A 68 0.30 5.53 -13.69
N LEU A 69 1.31 5.50 -14.56
CA LEU A 69 2.53 6.29 -14.38
C LEU A 69 2.24 7.79 -14.28
N SER A 70 1.37 8.32 -15.15
CA SER A 70 0.96 9.72 -15.11
C SER A 70 0.24 10.09 -13.81
N SER A 71 -0.59 9.19 -13.28
CA SER A 71 -1.25 9.39 -11.99
C SER A 71 -0.24 9.38 -10.84
N LEU A 72 0.73 8.48 -10.86
CA LEU A 72 1.77 8.36 -9.84
C LEU A 72 2.74 9.55 -9.85
N ALA A 73 3.09 10.08 -11.03
CA ALA A 73 4.02 11.20 -11.17
C ALA A 73 3.53 12.50 -10.50
N GLY A 74 2.22 12.67 -10.34
CA GLY A 74 1.61 13.84 -9.71
C GLY A 74 1.29 13.67 -8.22
N VAL A 75 1.65 12.53 -7.60
CA VAL A 75 1.32 12.26 -6.21
C VAL A 75 2.21 13.04 -5.26
N ALA A 76 1.59 13.69 -4.27
CA ALA A 76 2.28 14.36 -3.18
C ALA A 76 1.62 13.99 -1.85
N PRO A 77 2.38 13.86 -0.76
CA PRO A 77 1.81 13.45 0.52
C PRO A 77 0.97 14.58 1.11
N LYS A 78 -0.33 14.30 1.36
CA LYS A 78 -1.27 15.25 1.97
C LYS A 78 -2.51 14.54 2.52
N GLY A 79 -3.16 15.20 3.48
CA GLY A 79 -4.43 14.76 4.04
C GLY A 79 -4.33 13.57 4.99
N THR A 80 -5.48 13.16 5.49
CA THR A 80 -5.60 12.16 6.56
C THR A 80 -6.79 11.23 6.37
N MET A 81 -7.26 11.03 5.13
CA MET A 81 -8.43 10.17 4.85
C MET A 81 -8.20 8.75 5.40
N PRO A 82 -9.12 8.20 6.21
CA PRO A 82 -8.95 6.85 6.74
C PRO A 82 -9.18 5.78 5.66
N LEU A 83 -8.41 4.69 5.71
CA LEU A 83 -8.52 3.57 4.76
C LEU A 83 -9.93 2.96 4.73
N GLN A 84 -10.63 2.92 5.86
CA GLN A 84 -12.00 2.41 5.92
C GLN A 84 -12.96 3.24 5.03
N ALA A 85 -12.81 4.55 4.98
CA ALA A 85 -13.62 5.40 4.10
C ALA A 85 -13.32 5.10 2.62
N VAL A 86 -12.05 4.87 2.28
CA VAL A 86 -11.61 4.47 0.94
C VAL A 86 -12.24 3.15 0.53
N THR A 87 -12.09 2.11 1.35
CA THR A 87 -12.62 0.76 1.04
C THR A 87 -14.15 0.76 0.95
N ASN A 88 -14.85 1.53 1.79
CA ASN A 88 -16.30 1.69 1.70
C ASN A 88 -16.73 2.36 0.40
N SER A 89 -16.02 3.40 -0.04
CA SER A 89 -16.29 4.09 -1.31
C SER A 89 -16.04 3.22 -2.54
N LEU A 90 -15.13 2.26 -2.42
CA LEU A 90 -14.77 1.34 -3.51
C LEU A 90 -15.57 0.03 -3.50
N ALA A 91 -16.32 -0.24 -2.44
CA ALA A 91 -17.00 -1.52 -2.24
C ALA A 91 -17.90 -1.94 -3.41
N ALA A 92 -18.65 -1.01 -3.99
CA ALA A 92 -19.52 -1.27 -5.15
C ALA A 92 -18.74 -1.44 -6.47
N ARG A 93 -17.47 -1.05 -6.51
CA ARG A 93 -16.62 -1.08 -7.71
C ARG A 93 -15.72 -2.32 -7.76
N PHE A 94 -15.62 -3.05 -6.66
CA PHE A 94 -14.78 -4.24 -6.55
C PHE A 94 -15.62 -5.49 -6.82
N SER A 95 -15.27 -6.23 -7.86
CA SER A 95 -15.82 -7.56 -8.08
C SER A 95 -15.30 -8.54 -7.03
N ARG A 96 -16.17 -9.42 -6.53
CA ARG A 96 -15.79 -10.45 -5.54
C ARG A 96 -14.58 -11.26 -6.00
N GLY A 97 -13.73 -11.65 -5.07
CA GLY A 97 -12.55 -12.48 -5.35
C GLY A 97 -11.40 -11.74 -6.05
N SER A 98 -11.52 -10.42 -6.30
CA SER A 98 -10.42 -9.67 -6.91
C SER A 98 -9.26 -9.51 -5.91
N PRO A 99 -8.00 -9.80 -6.30
CA PRO A 99 -6.84 -9.44 -5.50
C PRO A 99 -6.75 -7.92 -5.29
N VAL A 100 -6.53 -7.52 -4.04
CA VAL A 100 -6.37 -6.13 -3.59
C VAL A 100 -5.00 -5.96 -2.97
N PHE A 101 -4.22 -5.02 -3.50
CA PHE A 101 -2.90 -4.65 -3.01
C PHE A 101 -3.02 -3.30 -2.30
N ILE A 102 -2.81 -3.28 -0.99
CA ILE A 102 -2.76 -2.08 -0.17
C ILE A 102 -1.29 -1.72 0.02
N ILE A 103 -0.90 -0.53 -0.43
CA ILE A 103 0.46 -0.01 -0.35
C ILE A 103 0.41 1.17 0.62
N SER A 104 0.81 0.93 1.88
CA SER A 104 0.68 1.90 2.97
C SER A 104 1.62 1.54 4.12
N SER A 105 2.11 2.53 4.85
CA SER A 105 2.82 2.27 6.12
C SER A 105 1.93 1.62 7.17
N CYS A 106 0.60 1.67 7.00
CA CYS A 106 -0.40 1.21 7.97
C CYS A 106 -0.33 1.94 9.31
N GLU A 107 0.28 3.12 9.34
CA GLU A 107 0.47 3.94 10.54
C GLU A 107 -0.41 5.18 10.52
N GLY A 108 -0.64 5.78 11.71
CA GLY A 108 -1.48 6.97 11.83
C GLY A 108 -2.96 6.79 11.48
N ASP A 109 -3.42 5.55 11.28
CA ASP A 109 -4.81 5.25 10.93
C ASP A 109 -5.30 4.01 11.70
N GLY A 110 -6.09 4.23 12.72
CA GLY A 110 -6.71 3.15 13.52
C GLY A 110 -7.75 2.32 12.76
N THR A 111 -8.14 2.73 11.54
CA THR A 111 -9.16 2.03 10.74
C THR A 111 -8.59 0.96 9.81
N VAL A 112 -7.27 0.87 9.65
CA VAL A 112 -6.62 -0.11 8.78
C VAL A 112 -7.03 -1.56 9.10
N PRO A 113 -7.05 -2.00 10.38
CA PRO A 113 -7.46 -3.36 10.71
C PRO A 113 -8.91 -3.68 10.30
N SER A 114 -9.85 -2.76 10.52
CA SER A 114 -11.24 -2.95 10.12
C SER A 114 -11.39 -2.97 8.59
N ALA A 115 -10.71 -2.08 7.88
CA ALA A 115 -10.72 -2.04 6.42
C ALA A 115 -10.20 -3.34 5.79
N VAL A 116 -9.07 -3.87 6.29
CA VAL A 116 -8.50 -5.15 5.82
C VAL A 116 -9.44 -6.31 6.13
N ARG A 117 -9.95 -6.40 7.37
CA ARG A 117 -10.90 -7.44 7.76
C ARG A 117 -12.15 -7.44 6.88
N ASP A 118 -12.71 -6.25 6.58
CA ASP A 118 -13.90 -6.13 5.75
C ASP A 118 -13.65 -6.55 4.30
N LEU A 119 -12.48 -6.23 3.72
CA LEU A 119 -12.09 -6.69 2.39
C LEU A 119 -11.95 -8.22 2.35
N VAL A 120 -11.25 -8.81 3.32
CA VAL A 120 -11.11 -10.27 3.42
C VAL A 120 -12.47 -10.93 3.64
N GLY A 121 -13.32 -10.38 4.53
CA GLY A 121 -14.68 -10.86 4.77
C GLY A 121 -15.60 -10.82 3.55
N ARG A 122 -15.32 -9.93 2.58
CA ARG A 122 -16.01 -9.88 1.27
C ARG A 122 -15.43 -10.86 0.24
N GLY A 123 -14.44 -11.67 0.63
CA GLY A 123 -13.80 -12.68 -0.22
C GLY A 123 -12.71 -12.13 -1.13
N HIS A 124 -12.12 -10.96 -0.82
CA HIS A 124 -10.95 -10.48 -1.55
C HIS A 124 -9.67 -11.10 -1.02
N GLU A 125 -8.75 -11.40 -1.92
CA GLU A 125 -7.36 -11.74 -1.58
C GLU A 125 -6.62 -10.43 -1.30
N VAL A 126 -6.32 -10.14 -0.04
CA VAL A 126 -5.69 -8.88 0.36
C VAL A 126 -4.20 -9.09 0.60
N THR A 127 -3.37 -8.31 -0.08
CA THR A 127 -1.94 -8.20 0.16
C THR A 127 -1.62 -6.78 0.62
N VAL A 128 -1.00 -6.66 1.78
CA VAL A 128 -0.55 -5.39 2.35
C VAL A 128 0.96 -5.27 2.19
N LEU A 129 1.41 -4.30 1.39
CA LEU A 129 2.82 -3.89 1.34
C LEU A 129 3.00 -2.72 2.30
N SER A 130 3.57 -3.01 3.45
CA SER A 130 3.74 -2.01 4.50
C SER A 130 5.16 -1.47 4.53
N GLN A 131 5.33 -0.20 4.13
CA GLN A 131 6.60 0.50 4.26
C GLN A 131 6.84 0.89 5.72
N SER A 132 8.03 0.62 6.24
CA SER A 132 8.37 0.93 7.62
C SER A 132 8.67 2.42 7.79
N SER A 133 7.69 3.23 8.20
CA SER A 133 7.90 4.66 8.45
C SER A 133 8.90 4.91 9.57
N ILE A 134 8.97 4.04 10.57
CA ILE A 134 9.91 4.13 11.70
C ILE A 134 11.36 4.06 11.20
N ASP A 135 11.64 3.16 10.23
CA ASP A 135 12.97 3.03 9.66
C ASP A 135 13.32 4.23 8.76
N PHE A 136 12.33 4.83 8.07
CA PHE A 136 12.52 6.08 7.35
C PHE A 136 12.78 7.26 8.30
N GLU A 137 12.05 7.35 9.41
CA GLU A 137 12.28 8.38 10.42
C GLU A 137 13.69 8.29 11.00
N ARG A 138 14.19 7.07 11.21
CA ARG A 138 15.57 6.85 11.69
C ARG A 138 16.64 7.35 10.72
N LEU A 139 16.35 7.52 9.43
CA LEU A 139 17.29 8.09 8.47
C LEU A 139 17.47 9.60 8.66
N VAL A 140 16.50 10.29 9.24
CA VAL A 140 16.47 11.77 9.35
C VAL A 140 16.50 12.27 10.78
N SER A 141 16.18 11.44 11.76
CA SER A 141 16.15 11.82 13.18
C SER A 141 16.83 10.76 14.06
N ARG A 142 17.39 11.25 15.20
CA ARG A 142 17.91 10.36 16.23
C ARG A 142 16.77 9.87 17.12
N ILE A 143 16.27 8.68 16.83
CA ILE A 143 15.33 8.00 17.73
C ILE A 143 16.13 7.29 18.83
N PRO A 144 15.87 7.52 20.13
CA PRO A 144 16.47 6.76 21.20
C PRO A 144 16.22 5.26 21.03
N ARG A 145 17.22 4.42 21.33
CA ARG A 145 17.14 2.97 21.10
C ARG A 145 15.88 2.34 21.71
N MET A 146 15.57 2.70 22.96
CA MET A 146 14.39 2.16 23.65
C MET A 146 13.08 2.55 22.95
N SER A 147 12.97 3.81 22.52
CA SER A 147 11.79 4.28 21.77
C SER A 147 11.65 3.55 20.43
N TYR A 148 12.75 3.33 19.73
CA TYR A 148 12.75 2.58 18.48
C TYR A 148 12.28 1.13 18.68
N GLU A 149 12.77 0.43 19.71
CA GLU A 149 12.34 -0.94 19.99
C GLU A 149 10.84 -1.02 20.34
N VAL A 150 10.32 -0.06 21.11
CA VAL A 150 8.88 0.02 21.42
C VAL A 150 8.06 0.22 20.15
N LEU A 151 8.39 1.22 19.33
CA LEU A 151 7.71 1.50 18.09
C LEU A 151 7.75 0.30 17.13
N LYS A 152 8.88 -0.40 17.08
CA LYS A 152 9.04 -1.60 16.26
C LYS A 152 8.13 -2.74 16.74
N LEU A 153 8.02 -2.95 18.05
CA LEU A 153 7.10 -3.94 18.62
C LEU A 153 5.63 -3.59 18.32
N GLU A 154 5.25 -2.33 18.47
CA GLU A 154 3.89 -1.85 18.13
C GLU A 154 3.59 -2.09 16.65
N ARG A 155 4.55 -1.79 15.77
CA ARG A 155 4.42 -2.08 14.34
C ARG A 155 4.26 -3.58 14.07
N GLN A 156 5.10 -4.42 14.65
CA GLN A 156 5.02 -5.89 14.49
C GLN A 156 3.66 -6.42 14.96
N ASN A 157 3.16 -5.97 16.10
CA ASN A 157 1.85 -6.36 16.61
C ASN A 157 0.73 -5.96 15.63
N ARG A 158 0.80 -4.76 15.04
CA ARG A 158 -0.16 -4.28 14.04
C ARG A 158 -0.13 -5.17 12.79
N LEU A 159 1.05 -5.43 12.23
CA LEU A 159 1.20 -6.26 11.03
C LEU A 159 0.76 -7.71 11.28
N THR A 160 1.08 -8.27 12.44
CA THR A 160 0.62 -9.60 12.85
C THR A 160 -0.92 -9.65 12.95
N SER A 161 -1.55 -8.60 13.49
CA SER A 161 -3.01 -8.50 13.54
C SER A 161 -3.63 -8.50 12.14
N LEU A 162 -3.04 -7.78 11.17
CA LEU A 162 -3.52 -7.78 9.79
C LEU A 162 -3.41 -9.18 9.17
N ALA A 163 -2.28 -9.86 9.36
CA ALA A 163 -2.10 -11.23 8.89
C ALA A 163 -3.11 -12.20 9.53
N GLY A 164 -3.46 -11.98 10.80
CA GLY A 164 -4.47 -12.77 11.52
C GLY A 164 -5.87 -12.70 10.91
N PHE A 165 -6.20 -11.67 10.13
CA PHE A 165 -7.46 -11.59 9.38
C PHE A 165 -7.45 -12.39 8.07
N GLY A 166 -6.32 -13.01 7.70
CA GLY A 166 -6.16 -13.77 6.46
C GLY A 166 -5.59 -12.95 5.30
N SER A 167 -5.11 -11.74 5.55
CA SER A 167 -4.34 -10.98 4.55
C SER A 167 -2.88 -11.46 4.51
N GLN A 168 -2.24 -11.33 3.36
CA GLN A 168 -0.79 -11.43 3.24
C GLN A 168 -0.18 -10.09 3.61
N VAL A 169 0.84 -10.08 4.46
CA VAL A 169 1.49 -8.85 4.91
C VAL A 169 2.98 -8.93 4.64
N ILE A 170 3.49 -7.92 3.96
CA ILE A 170 4.91 -7.74 3.65
C ILE A 170 5.39 -6.54 4.45
N ASP A 171 6.31 -6.75 5.38
CA ASP A 171 7.02 -5.67 6.06
C ASP A 171 8.22 -5.25 5.21
N TRP A 172 8.07 -4.12 4.49
CA TRP A 172 9.03 -3.67 3.51
C TRP A 172 9.93 -2.57 4.07
N MET A 173 11.18 -2.92 4.27
CA MET A 173 12.22 -2.04 4.82
C MET A 173 12.81 -1.11 3.74
N PRO A 174 13.33 0.08 4.11
CA PRO A 174 13.88 1.06 3.15
C PRO A 174 15.07 0.58 2.32
N ASP A 175 15.81 -0.41 2.80
CA ASP A 175 17.00 -1.02 2.18
C ASP A 175 16.72 -2.36 1.48
N MET A 176 15.48 -2.82 1.52
CA MET A 176 15.07 -4.07 0.88
C MET A 176 14.58 -3.80 -0.55
N ASP A 177 15.09 -4.53 -1.53
CA ASP A 177 14.56 -4.49 -2.89
C ASP A 177 13.11 -4.99 -2.96
N LEU A 178 12.31 -4.35 -3.81
CA LEU A 178 10.90 -4.74 -4.01
C LEU A 178 10.77 -6.20 -4.47
N SER A 179 11.69 -6.69 -5.31
CA SER A 179 11.70 -8.08 -5.74
C SER A 179 11.85 -9.05 -4.57
N GLN A 180 12.72 -8.75 -3.62
CA GLN A 180 12.89 -9.55 -2.40
C GLN A 180 11.65 -9.48 -1.51
N ALA A 181 11.03 -8.30 -1.38
CA ALA A 181 9.80 -8.14 -0.64
C ALA A 181 8.66 -8.98 -1.24
N LEU A 182 8.52 -8.97 -2.56
CA LEU A 182 7.47 -9.69 -3.27
C LEU A 182 7.66 -11.23 -3.27
N LEU A 183 8.90 -11.74 -3.15
CA LEU A 183 9.14 -13.18 -2.97
C LEU A 183 8.51 -13.76 -1.69
N GLN A 184 8.17 -12.92 -0.73
CA GLN A 184 7.45 -13.32 0.48
C GLN A 184 5.95 -13.57 0.23
N VAL A 185 5.43 -13.17 -0.92
CA VAL A 185 4.02 -13.35 -1.29
C VAL A 185 3.83 -14.71 -1.93
N ARG A 186 2.90 -15.50 -1.38
CA ARG A 186 2.46 -16.73 -2.03
C ARG A 186 1.68 -16.38 -3.30
N GLY A 187 2.19 -16.78 -4.46
CA GLY A 187 1.46 -16.64 -5.74
C GLY A 187 1.99 -15.58 -6.73
N PHE A 188 3.19 -15.01 -6.49
CA PHE A 188 3.94 -14.28 -7.52
C PHE A 188 4.79 -15.20 -8.38
#